data_e6c492c343324d82d6e497f793a46c88
#
_entry.id   e6c492c343324d82d6e497f793a46c88
#
_cell.length_a   1.000
_cell.length_b   1.000
_cell.length_c   1.000
_cell.angle_alpha   90.00
_cell.angle_beta   90.00
_cell.angle_gamma   90.00
#
_symmetry.space_group_name_H-M   'P 1'
#
loop_
_entity.id
_entity.type
_entity.pdbx_description
1 polymer ?
#
loop_
_entity_poly.entity_id
_entity_poly.type
_entity_poly.pdbx_seq_one_letter_code
_entity_poly.pdbx_strand_id
1 'polypeptide(L)'
;MPSSQFKFILIILAIAAGAFSIFYATRGRTPACQGDGKYMSTLSECQAWGIEPTRCAEAIEKARTTISRMAPKTETMFQCETRFSDCFENPAGGFSPRPSFCLGAGAEPREIRYLEFDADRRNRRITKEIRVN
;
A
#
# COMPACT_ATOMS: atom_id res chain seq x y z
N MET A 1 -34.60 -5.47 -41.37
CA MET A 1 -33.99 -6.33 -40.38
C MET A 1 -32.80 -5.64 -39.77
N PRO A 2 -32.77 -5.41 -38.47
CA PRO A 2 -31.68 -4.66 -37.82
C PRO A 2 -30.45 -5.50 -37.50
N SER A 3 -30.15 -6.51 -38.32
CA SER A 3 -29.05 -7.45 -38.04
C SER A 3 -27.64 -6.77 -37.98
N SER A 4 -27.45 -5.73 -38.80
CA SER A 4 -26.17 -5.00 -38.78
C SER A 4 -26.02 -4.12 -37.54
N GLN A 5 -27.06 -3.44 -37.13
CA GLN A 5 -27.06 -2.61 -35.90
C GLN A 5 -26.87 -3.47 -34.65
N PHE A 6 -27.50 -4.64 -34.62
CA PHE A 6 -27.35 -5.58 -33.54
C PHE A 6 -25.91 -6.10 -33.41
N LYS A 7 -25.25 -6.39 -34.53
CA LYS A 7 -23.85 -6.79 -34.58
C LYS A 7 -22.93 -5.68 -34.10
N PHE A 8 -23.21 -4.44 -34.49
CA PHE A 8 -22.43 -3.26 -34.00
C PHE A 8 -22.56 -3.09 -32.49
N ILE A 9 -23.77 -3.23 -31.95
CA ILE A 9 -24.00 -3.14 -30.51
C ILE A 9 -23.23 -4.23 -29.75
N LEU A 10 -23.24 -5.46 -30.25
CA LEU A 10 -22.51 -6.57 -29.65
C LEU A 10 -20.99 -6.34 -29.65
N ILE A 11 -20.46 -5.81 -30.75
CA ILE A 11 -19.03 -5.50 -30.85
C ILE A 11 -18.64 -4.40 -29.84
N ILE A 12 -19.43 -3.34 -29.74
CA ILE A 12 -19.18 -2.26 -28.78
C ILE A 12 -19.22 -2.77 -27.35
N LEU A 13 -20.19 -3.61 -27.02
CA LEU A 13 -20.29 -4.22 -25.69
C LEU A 13 -19.09 -5.13 -25.38
N ALA A 14 -18.63 -5.91 -26.36
CA ALA A 14 -17.47 -6.77 -26.19
C ALA A 14 -16.18 -5.95 -25.95
N ILE A 15 -15.99 -4.86 -26.69
CA ILE A 15 -14.84 -3.97 -26.53
C ILE A 15 -14.90 -3.27 -25.16
N ALA A 16 -16.06 -2.78 -24.75
CA ALA A 16 -16.26 -2.14 -23.45
C ALA A 16 -15.98 -3.12 -22.30
N ALA A 17 -16.46 -4.35 -22.38
CA ALA A 17 -16.22 -5.39 -21.39
C ALA A 17 -14.74 -5.77 -21.31
N GLY A 18 -14.06 -5.89 -22.44
CA GLY A 18 -12.62 -6.16 -22.49
C GLY A 18 -11.79 -5.02 -21.89
N ALA A 19 -12.08 -3.78 -22.25
CA ALA A 19 -11.40 -2.60 -21.70
C ALA A 19 -11.64 -2.47 -20.19
N PHE A 20 -12.85 -2.73 -19.71
CA PHE A 20 -13.19 -2.70 -18.30
C PHE A 20 -12.46 -3.81 -17.52
N SER A 21 -12.34 -5.00 -18.07
CA SER A 21 -11.62 -6.11 -17.47
C SER A 21 -10.12 -5.81 -17.34
N ILE A 22 -9.50 -5.24 -18.36
CA ILE A 22 -8.09 -4.82 -18.34
C ILE A 22 -7.88 -3.71 -17.31
N PHE A 23 -8.76 -2.72 -17.30
CA PHE A 23 -8.71 -1.62 -16.34
C PHE A 23 -8.82 -2.13 -14.89
N TYR A 24 -9.72 -3.06 -14.62
CA TYR A 24 -9.89 -3.68 -13.30
C TYR A 24 -8.69 -4.53 -12.89
N ALA A 25 -8.12 -5.29 -13.83
CA ALA A 25 -6.97 -6.13 -13.58
C ALA A 25 -5.68 -5.34 -13.31
N THR A 26 -5.56 -4.13 -13.89
CA THR A 26 -4.38 -3.27 -13.70
C THR A 26 -4.53 -2.27 -12.57
N ARG A 27 -5.76 -2.01 -12.13
CA ARG A 27 -6.03 -1.05 -11.07
C ARG A 27 -5.88 -1.70 -9.69
N GLY A 28 -4.91 -1.22 -8.92
CA GLY A 28 -4.82 -1.55 -7.50
C GLY A 28 -4.29 -2.95 -7.20
N ARG A 29 -3.32 -3.41 -7.95
CA ARG A 29 -2.52 -4.55 -7.49
C ARG A 29 -1.82 -4.13 -6.21
N THR A 30 -2.33 -4.62 -5.08
CA THR A 30 -1.61 -4.58 -3.82
C THR A 30 -0.24 -5.21 -4.06
N PRO A 31 0.86 -4.57 -3.62
CA PRO A 31 2.17 -5.15 -3.76
C PRO A 31 2.16 -6.57 -3.19
N ALA A 32 2.61 -7.54 -3.98
CA ALA A 32 2.67 -8.92 -3.55
C ALA A 32 3.82 -9.11 -2.57
N CYS A 33 3.57 -9.89 -1.53
CA CYS A 33 4.62 -10.35 -0.64
C CYS A 33 5.44 -11.45 -1.31
N GLN A 34 6.74 -11.43 -1.11
CA GLN A 34 7.62 -12.53 -1.49
C GLN A 34 7.43 -13.67 -0.50
N GLY A 35 6.86 -14.78 -0.94
CA GLY A 35 6.53 -15.91 -0.07
C GLY A 35 5.16 -15.77 0.59
N ASP A 36 4.98 -16.44 1.73
CA ASP A 36 3.74 -16.44 2.48
C ASP A 36 3.49 -15.09 3.14
N GLY A 37 2.25 -14.67 3.13
CA GLY A 37 1.84 -13.49 3.86
C GLY A 37 0.94 -12.56 3.08
N LYS A 38 0.36 -11.65 3.81
CA LYS A 38 -0.52 -10.61 3.30
C LYS A 38 0.10 -9.25 3.56
N TYR A 39 0.03 -8.41 2.54
CA TYR A 39 0.49 -7.03 2.64
C TYR A 39 -0.53 -6.18 3.39
N MET A 40 -0.05 -5.39 4.34
CA MET A 40 -0.92 -4.56 5.16
C MET A 40 -0.16 -3.36 5.77
N SER A 41 -0.89 -2.36 6.17
CA SER A 41 -0.35 -1.16 6.83
C SER A 41 -1.16 -0.73 8.04
N THR A 42 -2.39 -1.18 8.18
CA THR A 42 -3.29 -0.78 9.28
C THR A 42 -3.81 -1.98 10.05
N LEU A 43 -4.25 -1.71 11.27
CA LEU A 43 -4.90 -2.72 12.12
C LEU A 43 -6.16 -3.28 11.45
N SER A 44 -6.95 -2.42 10.81
CA SER A 44 -8.17 -2.82 10.11
C SER A 44 -7.90 -3.79 8.97
N GLU A 45 -6.89 -3.53 8.16
CA GLU A 45 -6.48 -4.42 7.07
C GLU A 45 -6.03 -5.77 7.59
N CYS A 46 -5.25 -5.77 8.67
CA CYS A 46 -4.77 -6.98 9.31
C CYS A 46 -5.92 -7.85 9.84
N GLN A 47 -6.87 -7.23 10.52
CA GLN A 47 -8.07 -7.92 11.00
C GLN A 47 -8.95 -8.43 9.86
N ALA A 48 -9.05 -7.68 8.77
CA ALA A 48 -9.81 -8.09 7.59
C ALA A 48 -9.25 -9.36 6.94
N TRP A 49 -7.96 -9.64 7.11
CA TRP A 49 -7.33 -10.89 6.67
C TRP A 49 -7.55 -12.08 7.64
N GLY A 50 -8.32 -11.88 8.70
CA GLY A 50 -8.60 -12.92 9.69
C GLY A 50 -7.49 -13.15 10.71
N ILE A 51 -6.56 -12.22 10.83
CA ILE A 51 -5.47 -12.31 11.80
C ILE A 51 -5.95 -11.77 13.15
N GLU A 52 -5.54 -12.43 14.22
CA GLU A 52 -5.92 -12.06 15.58
C GLU A 52 -5.47 -10.61 15.90
N PRO A 53 -6.34 -9.79 16.55
CA PRO A 53 -6.01 -8.39 16.84
C PRO A 53 -4.71 -8.17 17.61
N THR A 54 -4.39 -9.05 18.55
CA THR A 54 -3.15 -8.97 19.32
C THR A 54 -1.92 -9.14 18.44
N ARG A 55 -1.95 -10.11 17.54
CA ARG A 55 -0.87 -10.34 16.56
C ARG A 55 -0.72 -9.17 15.60
N CYS A 56 -1.83 -8.59 15.17
CA CYS A 56 -1.84 -7.41 14.33
C CYS A 56 -1.15 -6.23 15.02
N ALA A 57 -1.51 -5.95 16.26
CA ALA A 57 -0.93 -4.86 17.04
C ALA A 57 0.58 -5.05 17.27
N GLU A 58 0.99 -6.25 17.61
CA GLU A 58 2.41 -6.58 17.81
C GLU A 58 3.23 -6.42 16.52
N ALA A 59 2.71 -6.89 15.40
CA ALA A 59 3.37 -6.77 14.10
C ALA A 59 3.52 -5.30 13.67
N ILE A 60 2.48 -4.50 13.87
CA ILE A 60 2.51 -3.05 13.58
C ILE A 60 3.56 -2.36 14.45
N GLU A 61 3.61 -2.68 15.73
CA GLU A 61 4.58 -2.10 16.65
C GLU A 61 6.02 -2.45 16.29
N LYS A 62 6.28 -3.69 15.94
CA LYS A 62 7.60 -4.14 15.45
C LYS A 62 8.00 -3.44 14.15
N ALA A 63 7.05 -3.28 13.22
CA ALA A 63 7.29 -2.56 11.97
C ALA A 63 7.60 -1.08 12.24
N ARG A 64 6.86 -0.43 13.14
CA ARG A 64 7.12 0.95 13.56
C ARG A 64 8.49 1.11 14.21
N THR A 65 8.88 0.17 15.05
CA THR A 65 10.19 0.18 15.69
C THR A 65 11.32 0.11 14.65
N THR A 66 11.16 -0.73 13.65
CA THR A 66 12.13 -0.84 12.55
C THR A 66 12.20 0.47 11.75
N ILE A 67 11.06 1.03 11.38
CA ILE A 67 11.00 2.31 10.66
C ILE A 67 11.58 3.44 11.50
N SER A 68 11.32 3.47 12.79
CA SER A 68 11.85 4.50 13.70
C SER A 68 13.38 4.56 13.71
N ARG A 69 14.03 3.43 13.47
CA ARG A 69 15.48 3.35 13.43
C ARG A 69 16.08 3.51 12.04
N MET A 70 15.38 3.04 11.03
CA MET A 70 15.94 2.88 9.68
C MET A 70 15.51 3.98 8.70
N ALA A 71 14.34 4.56 8.87
CA ALA A 71 13.80 5.57 7.97
C ALA A 71 14.19 6.98 8.39
N PRO A 72 14.21 7.93 7.44
CA PRO A 72 14.43 9.35 7.76
C PRO A 72 13.35 9.89 8.68
N LYS A 73 13.74 10.82 9.56
CA LYS A 73 12.83 11.53 10.47
C LYS A 73 12.65 12.97 10.00
N THR A 74 11.49 13.53 10.32
CA THR A 74 11.22 14.95 10.12
C THR A 74 10.90 15.62 11.47
N GLU A 75 11.06 16.92 11.53
CA GLU A 75 10.82 17.69 12.77
C GLU A 75 9.34 17.91 13.03
N THR A 76 8.53 18.05 11.98
CA THR A 76 7.10 18.32 12.10
C THR A 76 6.28 17.29 11.35
N MET A 77 5.04 17.09 11.78
CA MET A 77 4.08 16.22 11.09
C MET A 77 3.81 16.70 9.66
N PHE A 78 3.73 18.01 9.47
CA PHE A 78 3.53 18.60 8.15
C PHE A 78 4.66 18.25 7.18
N GLN A 79 5.90 18.36 7.61
CA GLN A 79 7.06 17.97 6.78
C GLN A 79 7.03 16.48 6.44
N CYS A 80 6.66 15.63 7.40
CA CYS A 80 6.56 14.21 7.23
C CYS A 80 5.45 13.84 6.22
N GLU A 81 4.26 14.39 6.39
CA GLU A 81 3.12 14.13 5.49
C GLU A 81 3.35 14.66 4.07
N THR A 82 4.11 15.73 3.94
CA THR A 82 4.49 16.28 2.64
C THR A 82 5.45 15.35 1.90
N ARG A 83 6.31 14.65 2.63
CA ARG A 83 7.32 13.76 2.06
C ARG A 83 6.87 12.30 1.95
N PHE A 84 6.13 11.82 2.94
CA PHE A 84 5.82 10.38 3.08
C PHE A 84 4.35 10.02 3.04
N SER A 85 3.44 10.95 2.88
CA SER A 85 1.99 10.73 2.90
C SER A 85 1.41 10.51 4.30
N ASP A 86 1.72 9.39 4.94
CA ASP A 86 1.26 9.05 6.29
C ASP A 86 2.44 8.91 7.24
N CYS A 87 2.26 9.40 8.46
CA CYS A 87 3.33 9.44 9.44
C CYS A 87 2.82 9.11 10.85
N PHE A 88 3.76 8.76 11.71
CA PHE A 88 3.51 8.57 13.13
C PHE A 88 4.60 9.28 13.96
N GLU A 89 4.27 9.57 15.21
CA GLU A 89 5.22 10.18 16.12
C GLU A 89 6.29 9.15 16.53
N ASN A 90 7.57 9.51 16.31
CA ASN A 90 8.69 8.66 16.69
C ASN A 90 8.97 8.80 18.17
N PRO A 91 9.06 7.71 18.94
CA PRO A 91 9.36 7.76 20.38
C PRO A 91 10.67 8.46 20.73
N ALA A 92 11.64 8.45 19.81
CA ALA A 92 12.92 9.13 19.98
C ALA A 92 12.90 10.61 19.58
N GLY A 93 11.75 11.14 19.23
CA GLY A 93 11.54 12.51 18.77
C GLY A 93 11.35 12.60 17.26
N GLY A 94 10.56 13.59 16.83
CA GLY A 94 10.24 13.80 15.43
C GLY A 94 9.16 12.85 14.92
N PHE A 95 9.02 12.79 13.60
CA PHE A 95 7.98 12.02 12.91
C PHE A 95 8.60 11.10 11.86
N SER A 96 8.06 9.91 11.75
CA SER A 96 8.52 8.87 10.84
C SER A 96 7.41 8.42 9.91
N PRO A 97 7.73 7.93 8.70
CA PRO A 97 6.71 7.42 7.80
C PRO A 97 6.06 6.15 8.33
N ARG A 98 4.75 6.01 8.08
CA ARG A 98 4.00 4.80 8.44
C ARG A 98 4.52 3.60 7.66
N PRO A 99 4.84 2.49 8.34
CA PRO A 99 5.26 1.28 7.65
C PRO A 99 4.11 0.51 7.03
N SER A 100 4.41 -0.17 5.93
CA SER A 100 3.65 -1.31 5.44
C SER A 100 4.55 -2.53 5.49
N PHE A 101 3.96 -3.71 5.59
CA PHE A 101 4.71 -4.93 5.77
C PHE A 101 3.92 -6.15 5.32
N CYS A 102 4.60 -7.28 5.24
CA CYS A 102 4.00 -8.57 4.98
C CYS A 102 3.95 -9.39 6.26
N LEU A 103 2.78 -9.93 6.59
CA LEU A 103 2.57 -10.80 7.74
C LEU A 103 1.97 -12.13 7.27
N GLY A 104 2.66 -13.22 7.58
CA GLY A 104 2.24 -14.58 7.29
C GLY A 104 1.89 -15.37 8.53
N ALA A 105 2.10 -16.67 8.49
CA ALA A 105 1.87 -17.58 9.61
C ALA A 105 2.80 -17.29 10.80
N GLY A 106 3.99 -16.75 10.54
CA GLY A 106 4.92 -16.30 11.58
C GLY A 106 4.49 -15.03 12.28
N ALA A 107 5.04 -14.75 13.44
CA ALA A 107 4.72 -13.58 14.24
C ALA A 107 5.47 -12.32 13.81
N GLU A 108 6.53 -12.47 13.00
CA GLU A 108 7.38 -11.35 12.60
C GLU A 108 6.93 -10.70 11.30
N PRO A 109 6.78 -9.37 11.26
CA PRO A 109 6.55 -8.68 10.01
C PRO A 109 7.79 -8.75 9.12
N ARG A 110 7.56 -8.97 7.83
CA ARG A 110 8.62 -9.06 6.82
C ARG A 110 8.40 -8.00 5.76
N GLU A 111 9.42 -7.73 4.97
CA GLU A 111 9.36 -6.78 3.85
C GLU A 111 8.79 -5.43 4.29
N ILE A 112 9.35 -4.89 5.35
CA ILE A 112 8.93 -3.61 5.91
C ILE A 112 9.33 -2.50 4.95
N ARG A 113 8.37 -1.64 4.60
CA ARG A 113 8.52 -0.58 3.60
C ARG A 113 7.77 0.66 4.03
N TYR A 114 8.11 1.76 3.41
CA TYR A 114 7.35 3.00 3.51
C TYR A 114 7.24 3.65 2.14
N LEU A 115 6.27 4.53 1.99
CA LEU A 115 6.03 5.27 0.76
C LEU A 115 6.62 6.67 0.86
N GLU A 116 7.35 7.08 -0.15
CA GLU A 116 7.87 8.43 -0.30
C GLU A 116 7.33 9.02 -1.60
N PHE A 117 6.89 10.27 -1.56
CA PHE A 117 6.47 10.96 -2.78
C PHE A 117 7.69 11.20 -3.68
N ASP A 118 7.54 10.94 -4.97
CA ASP A 118 8.57 11.24 -5.93
C ASP A 118 8.79 12.76 -6.00
N ALA A 119 10.06 13.16 -6.18
CA ALA A 119 10.49 14.56 -6.23
C ALA A 119 9.95 15.32 -7.46
N ASP A 120 9.25 14.67 -8.37
CA ASP A 120 8.60 15.34 -9.48
C ASP A 120 7.43 16.19 -8.97
N ARG A 121 7.68 17.48 -8.86
CA ARG A 121 6.73 18.47 -8.35
C ARG A 121 5.41 18.57 -9.13
N ARG A 122 5.36 18.01 -10.33
CA ARG A 122 4.18 18.08 -11.21
C ARG A 122 3.17 16.98 -10.90
N ASN A 123 3.57 15.91 -10.24
CA ASN A 123 2.70 14.78 -9.99
C ASN A 123 2.92 14.19 -8.59
N ARG A 124 2.42 14.88 -7.58
CA ARG A 124 2.50 14.49 -6.16
C ARG A 124 1.83 13.13 -5.85
N ARG A 125 1.22 12.49 -6.84
CA ARG A 125 0.54 11.20 -6.69
C ARG A 125 1.44 10.01 -6.99
N ILE A 126 2.63 10.23 -7.54
CA ILE A 126 3.58 9.16 -7.77
C ILE A 126 4.32 8.90 -6.47
N THR A 127 4.04 7.76 -5.87
CA THR A 127 4.72 7.30 -4.67
C THR A 127 5.77 6.27 -5.04
N LYS A 128 6.91 6.38 -4.40
CA LYS A 128 8.01 5.45 -4.49
C LYS A 128 8.04 4.60 -3.23
N GLU A 129 8.11 3.30 -3.42
CA GLU A 129 8.18 2.36 -2.32
C GLU A 129 9.62 2.12 -1.92
N ILE A 130 9.93 2.29 -0.64
CA ILE A 130 11.28 2.12 -0.10
C ILE A 130 11.26 0.98 0.91
N ARG A 131 12.04 -0.04 0.65
CA ARG A 131 12.16 -1.22 1.50
C ARG A 131 13.32 -1.03 2.47
N VAL A 132 13.09 -1.34 3.75
CA VAL A 132 14.11 -1.17 4.81
C VAL A 132 14.65 -2.49 5.33
N ASN A 133 14.05 -3.62 4.93
CA ASN A 133 14.60 -4.94 5.26
C ASN A 133 14.23 -6.00 4.23
#